data_97d13464abb95f5bbd18aace5445a14e
#
_entry.id   97d13464abb95f5bbd18aace5445a14e
#
_cell.length_a   1.000
_cell.length_b   1.000
_cell.length_c   1.000
_cell.angle_alpha   90.00
_cell.angle_beta   90.00
_cell.angle_gamma   90.00
#
_symmetry.space_group_name_H-M   'P 1'
#
loop_
_entity.id
_entity.type
_entity.pdbx_description
1 polymer ?
#
loop_
_entity_poly.entity_id
_entity_poly.type
_entity_poly.pdbx_seq_one_letter_code
_entity_poly.pdbx_strand_id
1 'polypeptide(L)'
;MNLFSFKKISTVYIFLFSFFFSNQLLAATTTFSFTGASETFTVPAGVTSITMEGFGAAGGAGENCANSGGKGGYLKSTITVTANDTLTIVVGEKGGNSAGAIFGGGGEGGTGGVMSNVRGGSGGGATHVKNSSGTTLFVIGAGGGGGGRLDCGAGGDGGGATGQNGEVRINPEGTGGSQVAGGDGISIGASNGASLAGGNGADFEMDEDEGGGGGGGAGFFGGGGGGSGMMMGDMGSGGGGGSSFVIA
;
A
#
# COMPACT_ATOMS: atom_id res chain seq x y z
N MET A 1 -46.77 88.69 -16.72
CA MET A 1 -46.23 87.66 -17.62
C MET A 1 -45.18 86.90 -16.88
N ASN A 2 -45.58 85.82 -16.20
CA ASN A 2 -44.73 85.06 -15.32
C ASN A 2 -44.21 83.82 -16.02
N LEU A 3 -42.87 83.74 -16.25
CA LEU A 3 -42.20 82.53 -16.76
C LEU A 3 -41.85 81.63 -15.57
N PHE A 4 -42.44 80.44 -15.56
CA PHE A 4 -42.00 79.37 -14.66
C PHE A 4 -40.94 78.50 -15.40
N SER A 5 -39.72 78.42 -14.81
CA SER A 5 -38.64 77.59 -15.23
C SER A 5 -38.66 76.24 -14.51
N PHE A 6 -38.86 75.12 -15.16
CA PHE A 6 -38.76 73.81 -14.56
C PHE A 6 -37.31 73.28 -14.69
N LYS A 7 -36.60 73.13 -13.53
CA LYS A 7 -35.33 72.40 -13.48
C LYS A 7 -35.62 70.91 -13.50
N LYS A 8 -35.15 70.22 -14.56
CA LYS A 8 -35.10 68.76 -14.56
C LYS A 8 -34.00 68.25 -13.65
N ILE A 9 -34.37 67.52 -12.58
CA ILE A 9 -33.45 66.76 -11.75
C ILE A 9 -33.31 65.39 -12.41
N SER A 10 -32.14 65.12 -13.01
CA SER A 10 -31.80 63.81 -13.60
C SER A 10 -31.20 62.94 -12.50
N THR A 11 -32.00 62.01 -11.96
CA THR A 11 -31.50 61.00 -11.01
C THR A 11 -30.81 59.90 -11.77
N VAL A 12 -29.48 59.81 -11.69
CA VAL A 12 -28.68 58.75 -12.24
C VAL A 12 -28.68 57.58 -11.24
N TYR A 13 -29.39 56.50 -11.56
CA TYR A 13 -29.29 55.26 -10.81
C TYR A 13 -28.06 54.49 -11.31
N ILE A 14 -26.99 54.44 -10.48
CA ILE A 14 -25.84 53.55 -10.69
C ILE A 14 -26.25 52.16 -10.19
N PHE A 15 -26.57 51.26 -11.08
CA PHE A 15 -26.73 49.84 -10.77
C PHE A 15 -25.34 49.23 -10.61
N LEU A 16 -24.89 49.03 -9.37
CA LEU A 16 -23.75 48.18 -9.08
C LEU A 16 -24.19 46.71 -9.29
N PHE A 17 -23.86 46.18 -10.44
CA PHE A 17 -24.01 44.74 -10.73
C PHE A 17 -22.81 44.02 -10.09
N SER A 18 -22.97 43.56 -8.84
CA SER A 18 -22.00 42.70 -8.19
C SER A 18 -22.03 41.34 -8.93
N PHE A 19 -21.08 41.12 -9.84
CA PHE A 19 -20.85 39.84 -10.42
C PHE A 19 -20.25 38.92 -9.31
N PHE A 20 -21.10 38.13 -8.67
CA PHE A 20 -20.64 36.99 -7.89
C PHE A 20 -20.12 35.96 -8.91
N PHE A 21 -18.82 35.97 -9.14
CA PHE A 21 -18.16 34.82 -9.75
C PHE A 21 -18.22 33.71 -8.71
N SER A 22 -19.24 32.87 -8.77
CA SER A 22 -19.18 31.57 -8.12
C SER A 22 -18.09 30.79 -8.83
N ASN A 23 -16.91 30.74 -8.22
CA ASN A 23 -15.88 29.79 -8.62
C ASN A 23 -16.48 28.38 -8.42
N GLN A 24 -17.05 27.83 -9.47
CA GLN A 24 -17.38 26.42 -9.49
C GLN A 24 -16.04 25.68 -9.46
N LEU A 25 -15.69 25.16 -8.29
CA LEU A 25 -14.55 24.26 -8.15
C LEU A 25 -14.91 22.99 -8.92
N LEU A 26 -14.45 22.89 -10.16
CA LEU A 26 -14.59 21.67 -10.95
C LEU A 26 -13.73 20.60 -10.25
N ALA A 27 -14.35 19.49 -9.83
CA ALA A 27 -13.62 18.40 -9.22
C ALA A 27 -12.63 17.84 -10.24
N ALA A 28 -11.33 18.04 -9.99
CA ALA A 28 -10.26 17.49 -10.80
C ALA A 28 -9.80 16.14 -10.19
N THR A 29 -9.57 15.15 -11.05
CA THR A 29 -9.01 13.86 -10.66
C THR A 29 -7.58 13.78 -11.16
N THR A 30 -6.64 13.41 -10.28
CA THR A 30 -5.25 13.12 -10.63
C THR A 30 -4.98 11.65 -10.33
N THR A 31 -4.38 10.93 -11.28
CA THR A 31 -4.06 9.52 -11.14
C THR A 31 -2.54 9.36 -11.02
N PHE A 32 -2.12 8.53 -10.07
CA PHE A 32 -0.73 8.14 -9.84
C PHE A 32 -0.58 6.66 -10.14
N SER A 33 0.49 6.29 -10.84
CA SER A 33 0.83 4.90 -11.17
C SER A 33 2.21 4.56 -10.63
N PHE A 34 2.51 3.29 -10.51
CA PHE A 34 3.86 2.86 -10.09
C PHE A 34 4.94 3.38 -11.04
N THR A 35 5.92 4.09 -10.50
CA THR A 35 7.07 4.66 -11.23
C THR A 35 8.42 4.22 -10.66
N GLY A 36 8.42 3.49 -9.53
CA GLY A 36 9.64 3.17 -8.77
C GLY A 36 10.20 4.34 -7.96
N ALA A 37 9.47 5.45 -7.88
CA ALA A 37 9.84 6.64 -7.11
C ALA A 37 8.62 7.25 -6.42
N SER A 38 8.85 8.02 -5.37
CA SER A 38 7.80 8.83 -4.75
C SER A 38 7.47 10.03 -5.64
N GLU A 39 6.19 10.37 -5.70
CA GLU A 39 5.66 11.53 -6.41
C GLU A 39 5.10 12.56 -5.43
N THR A 40 4.90 13.78 -5.88
CA THR A 40 4.33 14.85 -5.05
C THR A 40 3.05 15.40 -5.66
N PHE A 41 2.11 15.79 -4.79
CA PHE A 41 0.87 16.48 -5.16
C PHE A 41 0.69 17.70 -4.25
N THR A 42 0.62 18.89 -4.84
CA THR A 42 0.31 20.10 -4.08
C THR A 42 -1.21 20.28 -4.01
N VAL A 43 -1.74 20.34 -2.78
CA VAL A 43 -3.16 20.59 -2.54
C VAL A 43 -3.53 21.97 -3.09
N PRO A 44 -4.51 22.08 -4.00
CA PRO A 44 -4.88 23.38 -4.56
C PRO A 44 -5.38 24.36 -3.52
N ALA A 45 -5.20 25.66 -3.79
CA ALA A 45 -5.69 26.73 -2.93
C ALA A 45 -7.22 26.61 -2.71
N GLY A 46 -7.66 26.72 -1.46
CA GLY A 46 -9.06 26.61 -1.07
C GLY A 46 -9.60 25.18 -0.93
N VAL A 47 -8.82 24.15 -1.26
CA VAL A 47 -9.19 22.75 -1.04
C VAL A 47 -8.89 22.36 0.40
N THR A 48 -9.89 21.86 1.11
CA THR A 48 -9.80 21.42 2.51
C THR A 48 -10.07 19.93 2.71
N SER A 49 -10.51 19.24 1.66
CA SER A 49 -10.70 17.78 1.67
C SER A 49 -10.40 17.17 0.31
N ILE A 50 -9.88 15.95 0.31
CA ILE A 50 -9.57 15.16 -0.89
C ILE A 50 -10.13 13.76 -0.70
N THR A 51 -10.79 13.22 -1.72
CA THR A 51 -11.13 11.79 -1.79
C THR A 51 -9.97 11.04 -2.45
N MET A 52 -9.41 10.09 -1.73
CA MET A 52 -8.38 9.19 -2.21
C MET A 52 -8.97 7.79 -2.43
N GLU A 53 -8.57 7.16 -3.52
CA GLU A 53 -9.01 5.81 -3.89
C GLU A 53 -7.84 5.08 -4.55
N GLY A 54 -7.65 3.81 -4.21
CA GLY A 54 -6.57 3.03 -4.79
C GLY A 54 -6.46 1.61 -4.29
N PHE A 55 -5.34 0.98 -4.67
CA PHE A 55 -5.01 -0.38 -4.33
C PHE A 55 -3.60 -0.46 -3.75
N GLY A 56 -3.39 -1.38 -2.80
CA GLY A 56 -2.08 -1.87 -2.44
C GLY A 56 -1.57 -2.84 -3.51
N ALA A 57 -0.27 -3.08 -3.58
CA ALA A 57 0.27 -4.01 -4.55
C ALA A 57 0.01 -5.47 -4.16
N ALA A 58 -0.10 -6.36 -5.13
CA ALA A 58 -0.12 -7.80 -4.89
C ALA A 58 1.27 -8.32 -4.52
N GLY A 59 1.35 -9.38 -3.74
CA GLY A 59 2.57 -10.15 -3.55
C GLY A 59 2.97 -10.95 -4.78
N GLY A 60 4.22 -11.40 -4.83
CA GLY A 60 4.75 -12.29 -5.86
C GLY A 60 4.39 -13.75 -5.61
N ALA A 61 4.34 -14.56 -6.63
CA ALA A 61 4.32 -16.01 -6.50
C ALA A 61 5.72 -16.52 -6.13
N GLY A 62 5.81 -17.60 -5.38
CA GLY A 62 7.08 -18.30 -5.21
C GLY A 62 7.48 -19.05 -6.49
N GLU A 63 8.76 -19.38 -6.60
CA GLU A 63 9.27 -20.17 -7.73
C GLU A 63 8.72 -21.61 -7.69
N ASN A 64 8.41 -22.13 -8.87
CA ASN A 64 7.82 -23.46 -9.05
C ASN A 64 6.55 -23.71 -8.22
N CYS A 65 5.81 -22.64 -7.89
CA CYS A 65 4.61 -22.68 -7.07
C CYS A 65 3.36 -22.46 -7.92
N ALA A 66 2.34 -23.29 -7.74
CA ALA A 66 1.05 -23.12 -8.39
C ALA A 66 0.22 -21.99 -7.74
N ASN A 67 0.50 -21.65 -6.50
CA ASN A 67 -0.21 -20.62 -5.73
C ASN A 67 0.42 -19.24 -5.91
N SER A 68 -0.41 -18.23 -5.94
CA SER A 68 0.01 -16.83 -6.10
C SER A 68 0.33 -16.17 -4.77
N GLY A 69 1.02 -15.05 -4.83
CA GLY A 69 1.02 -14.10 -3.72
C GLY A 69 -0.38 -13.55 -3.45
N GLY A 70 -0.60 -13.03 -2.26
CA GLY A 70 -1.84 -12.39 -1.84
C GLY A 70 -2.16 -11.15 -2.67
N LYS A 71 -3.43 -10.79 -2.73
CA LYS A 71 -3.88 -9.56 -3.39
C LYS A 71 -3.59 -8.35 -2.52
N GLY A 72 -3.37 -7.19 -3.13
CA GLY A 72 -3.39 -5.92 -2.43
C GLY A 72 -4.80 -5.52 -2.02
N GLY A 73 -4.93 -4.78 -0.91
CA GLY A 73 -6.18 -4.23 -0.45
C GLY A 73 -6.71 -3.12 -1.37
N TYR A 74 -7.97 -2.78 -1.20
CA TYR A 74 -8.61 -1.61 -1.78
C TYR A 74 -9.06 -0.67 -0.66
N LEU A 75 -8.88 0.63 -0.86
CA LEU A 75 -9.35 1.64 0.08
C LEU A 75 -9.82 2.88 -0.66
N LYS A 76 -10.97 3.41 -0.22
CA LYS A 76 -11.49 4.72 -0.64
C LYS A 76 -11.91 5.50 0.58
N SER A 77 -11.42 6.73 0.71
CA SER A 77 -11.80 7.60 1.83
C SER A 77 -11.63 9.06 1.45
N THR A 78 -12.40 9.92 2.11
CA THR A 78 -12.22 11.38 2.06
C THR A 78 -11.52 11.82 3.34
N ILE A 79 -10.41 12.52 3.19
CA ILE A 79 -9.61 13.03 4.30
C ILE A 79 -9.56 14.56 4.29
N THR A 80 -9.38 15.14 5.47
CA THR A 80 -9.11 16.57 5.61
C THR A 80 -7.66 16.86 5.23
N VAL A 81 -7.43 17.91 4.47
CA VAL A 81 -6.10 18.37 4.04
C VAL A 81 -5.97 19.88 4.23
N THR A 82 -4.73 20.36 4.26
CA THR A 82 -4.43 21.79 4.29
C THR A 82 -4.17 22.31 2.88
N ALA A 83 -4.84 23.38 2.48
CA ALA A 83 -4.58 24.03 1.20
C ALA A 83 -3.10 24.44 1.07
N ASN A 84 -2.53 24.25 -0.12
CA ASN A 84 -1.12 24.47 -0.48
C ASN A 84 -0.13 23.53 0.22
N ASP A 85 -0.58 22.53 0.98
CA ASP A 85 0.30 21.48 1.49
C ASP A 85 0.81 20.60 0.36
N THR A 86 2.01 20.04 0.53
CA THR A 86 2.60 19.10 -0.42
C THR A 86 2.48 17.69 0.15
N LEU A 87 1.72 16.86 -0.55
CA LEU A 87 1.57 15.45 -0.25
C LEU A 87 2.64 14.65 -0.98
N THR A 88 3.29 13.73 -0.28
CA THR A 88 4.18 12.72 -0.86
C THR A 88 3.39 11.44 -1.07
N ILE A 89 3.40 10.92 -2.29
CA ILE A 89 2.64 9.75 -2.72
C ILE A 89 3.62 8.66 -3.11
N VAL A 90 3.44 7.48 -2.56
CA VAL A 90 4.14 6.25 -2.93
C VAL A 90 3.11 5.26 -3.45
N VAL A 91 3.27 4.83 -4.69
CA VAL A 91 2.51 3.71 -5.25
C VAL A 91 3.37 2.46 -5.12
N GLY A 92 2.85 1.44 -4.41
CA GLY A 92 3.59 0.22 -4.10
C GLY A 92 3.90 -0.62 -5.33
N GLU A 93 5.07 -1.23 -5.34
CA GLU A 93 5.51 -2.20 -6.34
C GLU A 93 4.89 -3.58 -6.09
N LYS A 94 4.52 -4.27 -7.15
CA LYS A 94 4.09 -5.67 -7.07
C LYS A 94 5.28 -6.56 -6.68
N GLY A 95 5.07 -7.48 -5.73
CA GLY A 95 6.07 -8.49 -5.38
C GLY A 95 6.49 -9.35 -6.57
N GLY A 96 7.77 -9.68 -6.60
CA GLY A 96 8.39 -10.56 -7.61
C GLY A 96 8.52 -12.01 -7.15
N ASN A 97 9.02 -12.87 -8.05
CA ASN A 97 9.29 -14.28 -7.76
C ASN A 97 10.69 -14.50 -7.16
N SER A 98 11.37 -13.45 -6.72
CA SER A 98 12.75 -13.51 -6.24
C SER A 98 12.99 -12.60 -5.06
N ALA A 99 14.04 -12.87 -4.29
CA ALA A 99 14.52 -11.98 -3.26
C ALA A 99 14.94 -10.62 -3.87
N GLY A 100 14.50 -9.54 -3.27
CA GLY A 100 14.83 -8.17 -3.66
C GLY A 100 13.94 -7.17 -2.93
N ALA A 101 14.50 -6.03 -2.56
CA ALA A 101 13.73 -4.97 -1.95
C ALA A 101 12.64 -4.46 -2.89
N ILE A 102 11.39 -4.46 -2.41
CA ILE A 102 10.21 -4.01 -3.16
C ILE A 102 9.89 -2.57 -2.78
N PHE A 103 9.77 -1.69 -3.78
CA PHE A 103 9.41 -0.29 -3.54
C PHE A 103 8.05 -0.18 -2.86
N GLY A 104 7.99 0.56 -1.76
CA GLY A 104 6.82 0.59 -0.88
C GLY A 104 6.88 -0.41 0.27
N GLY A 105 8.04 -1.10 0.47
CA GLY A 105 8.38 -1.82 1.68
C GLY A 105 7.93 -3.27 1.76
N GLY A 106 7.62 -3.95 0.65
CA GLY A 106 7.35 -5.39 0.67
C GLY A 106 8.55 -6.20 1.17
N GLY A 107 8.30 -7.22 2.00
CA GLY A 107 9.34 -8.11 2.50
C GLY A 107 9.91 -9.02 1.40
N GLU A 108 11.18 -9.37 1.49
CA GLU A 108 11.83 -10.29 0.55
C GLU A 108 11.33 -11.72 0.76
N GLY A 109 11.22 -12.48 -0.32
CA GLY A 109 11.00 -13.91 -0.25
C GLY A 109 12.29 -14.62 0.17
N GLY A 110 12.18 -15.65 1.01
CA GLY A 110 13.32 -16.47 1.44
C GLY A 110 13.91 -17.31 0.28
N THR A 111 15.18 -17.64 0.41
CA THR A 111 15.87 -18.58 -0.50
C THR A 111 15.55 -20.02 -0.12
N GLY A 112 15.40 -20.89 -1.12
CA GLY A 112 15.32 -22.34 -0.91
C GLY A 112 16.68 -23.00 -0.81
N GLY A 113 16.69 -24.32 -0.62
CA GLY A 113 17.93 -25.10 -0.49
C GLY A 113 18.86 -24.96 -1.69
N VAL A 114 20.14 -25.19 -1.47
CA VAL A 114 21.23 -24.94 -2.44
C VAL A 114 21.08 -25.73 -3.73
N MET A 115 20.45 -26.91 -3.68
CA MET A 115 20.27 -27.76 -4.86
C MET A 115 19.16 -27.30 -5.80
N SER A 116 18.11 -26.67 -5.29
CA SER A 116 16.97 -26.21 -6.11
C SER A 116 16.90 -24.70 -6.26
N ASN A 117 17.43 -23.97 -5.26
CA ASN A 117 17.32 -22.50 -5.17
C ASN A 117 15.87 -22.00 -5.43
N VAL A 118 14.88 -22.74 -4.98
CA VAL A 118 13.46 -22.42 -5.19
C VAL A 118 13.02 -21.38 -4.16
N ARG A 119 12.86 -20.15 -4.60
CA ARG A 119 12.61 -19.00 -3.75
C ARG A 119 11.13 -18.82 -3.43
N GLY A 120 10.84 -18.26 -2.26
CA GLY A 120 9.58 -17.63 -1.96
C GLY A 120 9.40 -16.34 -2.76
N GLY A 121 8.16 -15.98 -3.04
CA GLY A 121 7.81 -14.68 -3.62
C GLY A 121 7.98 -13.55 -2.61
N SER A 122 8.32 -12.35 -3.07
CA SER A 122 8.34 -11.15 -2.23
C SER A 122 6.93 -10.68 -1.92
N GLY A 123 6.72 -10.05 -0.77
CA GLY A 123 5.51 -9.29 -0.48
C GLY A 123 5.39 -8.07 -1.39
N GLY A 124 4.17 -7.56 -1.58
CA GLY A 124 3.91 -6.33 -2.32
C GLY A 124 4.21 -5.08 -1.48
N GLY A 125 4.47 -3.96 -2.13
CA GLY A 125 4.65 -2.65 -1.50
C GLY A 125 3.33 -1.98 -1.16
N ALA A 126 3.27 -1.25 -0.04
CA ALA A 126 2.10 -0.45 0.31
C ALA A 126 1.99 0.81 -0.57
N THR A 127 0.76 1.14 -0.96
CA THR A 127 0.45 2.47 -1.49
C THR A 127 0.14 3.40 -0.33
N HIS A 128 0.85 4.54 -0.20
CA HIS A 128 0.63 5.42 0.92
C HIS A 128 0.83 6.90 0.59
N VAL A 129 0.22 7.75 1.41
CA VAL A 129 0.31 9.21 1.30
C VAL A 129 0.72 9.81 2.65
N LYS A 130 1.69 10.72 2.61
CA LYS A 130 2.14 11.51 3.75
C LYS A 130 2.01 13.01 3.43
N ASN A 131 1.78 13.82 4.45
CA ASN A 131 1.82 15.28 4.31
C ASN A 131 3.26 15.82 4.40
N SER A 132 3.44 17.14 4.23
CA SER A 132 4.75 17.80 4.30
C SER A 132 5.45 17.67 5.65
N SER A 133 4.72 17.44 6.74
CA SER A 133 5.30 17.15 8.07
C SER A 133 5.72 15.69 8.26
N GLY A 134 5.52 14.82 7.26
CA GLY A 134 5.82 13.39 7.32
C GLY A 134 4.72 12.55 8.00
N THR A 135 3.59 13.16 8.37
CA THR A 135 2.46 12.42 8.95
C THR A 135 1.81 11.54 7.90
N THR A 136 1.61 10.26 8.22
CA THR A 136 0.90 9.31 7.37
C THR A 136 -0.60 9.61 7.39
N LEU A 137 -1.18 9.89 6.23
CA LEU A 137 -2.59 10.22 6.06
C LEU A 137 -3.42 9.03 5.59
N PHE A 138 -2.83 8.20 4.74
CA PHE A 138 -3.54 7.14 4.03
C PHE A 138 -2.57 6.02 3.67
N VAL A 139 -2.93 4.77 3.93
CA VAL A 139 -2.14 3.58 3.58
C VAL A 139 -3.07 2.48 3.09
N ILE A 140 -2.72 1.84 2.01
CA ILE A 140 -3.38 0.64 1.51
C ILE A 140 -2.41 -0.53 1.64
N GLY A 141 -2.78 -1.52 2.44
CA GLY A 141 -1.98 -2.70 2.68
C GLY A 141 -1.82 -3.58 1.43
N ALA A 142 -0.64 -4.11 1.27
CA ALA A 142 -0.24 -5.00 0.18
C ALA A 142 -0.35 -6.47 0.57
N GLY A 143 -0.46 -7.35 -0.42
CA GLY A 143 -0.48 -8.80 -0.22
C GLY A 143 0.89 -9.37 0.10
N GLY A 144 0.94 -10.45 0.88
CA GLY A 144 2.15 -11.25 1.13
C GLY A 144 2.57 -12.08 -0.08
N GLY A 145 3.82 -12.49 -0.13
CA GLY A 145 4.36 -13.41 -1.13
C GLY A 145 3.97 -14.86 -0.87
N GLY A 146 3.88 -15.68 -1.90
CA GLY A 146 3.72 -17.13 -1.78
C GLY A 146 5.04 -17.82 -1.41
N GLY A 147 4.97 -18.98 -0.77
CA GLY A 147 6.15 -19.82 -0.53
C GLY A 147 6.73 -20.40 -1.83
N GLY A 148 7.96 -20.88 -1.78
CA GLY A 148 8.60 -21.59 -2.90
C GLY A 148 8.20 -23.06 -2.97
N ARG A 149 8.42 -23.70 -4.13
CA ARG A 149 8.19 -25.09 -4.47
C ARG A 149 6.73 -25.46 -4.76
N LEU A 150 6.54 -26.60 -5.46
CA LEU A 150 5.22 -27.14 -5.80
C LEU A 150 4.34 -27.27 -4.56
N ASP A 151 3.08 -26.89 -4.69
CA ASP A 151 2.09 -26.94 -3.59
C ASP A 151 2.42 -26.07 -2.36
N CYS A 152 3.16 -25.00 -2.57
CA CYS A 152 3.55 -23.99 -1.58
C CYS A 152 2.35 -23.30 -0.94
N GLY A 153 2.57 -22.57 0.15
CA GLY A 153 1.58 -21.71 0.78
C GLY A 153 1.33 -20.43 -0.03
N ALA A 154 0.07 -20.07 -0.25
CA ALA A 154 -0.30 -18.78 -0.84
C ALA A 154 -0.01 -17.63 0.12
N GLY A 155 0.30 -16.44 -0.40
CA GLY A 155 0.42 -15.24 0.41
C GLY A 155 -0.92 -14.73 0.92
N GLY A 156 -0.96 -14.11 2.10
CA GLY A 156 -2.16 -13.48 2.67
C GLY A 156 -2.53 -12.19 1.95
N ASP A 157 -3.83 -11.92 1.79
CA ASP A 157 -4.33 -10.69 1.19
C ASP A 157 -4.09 -9.49 2.11
N GLY A 158 -3.72 -8.35 1.54
CA GLY A 158 -3.59 -7.08 2.24
C GLY A 158 -4.90 -6.32 2.34
N GLY A 159 -4.95 -5.33 3.21
CA GLY A 159 -6.10 -4.43 3.35
C GLY A 159 -6.86 -4.58 4.67
N GLY A 160 -7.92 -3.82 4.81
CA GLY A 160 -8.71 -3.79 6.04
C GLY A 160 -7.94 -3.29 7.27
N ALA A 161 -8.53 -3.43 8.46
CA ALA A 161 -7.86 -3.12 9.72
C ALA A 161 -6.77 -4.15 10.08
N THR A 162 -6.87 -5.35 9.52
CA THR A 162 -5.90 -6.43 9.69
C THR A 162 -5.73 -7.13 8.34
N GLY A 163 -4.48 -7.29 7.89
CA GLY A 163 -4.15 -8.13 6.74
C GLY A 163 -4.42 -9.61 7.05
N GLN A 164 -4.55 -10.42 6.02
CA GLN A 164 -4.76 -11.86 6.19
C GLN A 164 -3.43 -12.57 6.44
N ASN A 165 -3.49 -13.69 7.15
CA ASN A 165 -2.35 -14.58 7.27
C ASN A 165 -2.05 -15.22 5.91
N GLY A 166 -0.79 -15.59 5.69
CA GLY A 166 -0.41 -16.49 4.63
C GLY A 166 -1.02 -17.88 4.82
N GLU A 167 -0.81 -18.75 3.85
CA GLU A 167 -1.21 -20.14 3.97
C GLU A 167 -0.07 -20.96 4.57
N VAL A 168 -0.37 -21.69 5.64
CA VAL A 168 0.57 -22.61 6.28
C VAL A 168 0.82 -23.84 5.39
N ARG A 169 2.06 -24.32 5.38
CA ARG A 169 2.42 -25.64 4.87
C ARG A 169 3.03 -26.47 6.01
N ILE A 170 4.31 -26.65 6.04
CA ILE A 170 5.00 -27.44 7.07
C ILE A 170 5.40 -26.55 8.24
N ASN A 171 5.99 -25.42 7.93
CA ASN A 171 6.34 -24.39 8.92
C ASN A 171 5.27 -23.31 9.00
N PRO A 172 5.18 -22.57 10.12
CA PRO A 172 4.20 -21.50 10.26
C PRO A 172 4.28 -20.47 9.13
N GLU A 173 3.11 -20.00 8.75
CA GLU A 173 2.93 -18.87 7.84
C GLU A 173 3.30 -17.53 8.51
N GLY A 174 3.47 -16.50 7.71
CA GLY A 174 3.49 -15.12 8.20
C GLY A 174 2.08 -14.66 8.57
N THR A 175 1.92 -14.04 9.73
CA THR A 175 0.61 -13.48 10.12
C THR A 175 0.39 -12.11 9.52
N GLY A 176 -0.88 -11.69 9.40
CA GLY A 176 -1.25 -10.36 8.88
C GLY A 176 -0.88 -9.24 9.83
N GLY A 177 -0.49 -8.07 9.30
CA GLY A 177 -0.28 -6.84 10.07
C GLY A 177 -1.60 -6.25 10.56
N SER A 178 -1.60 -5.58 11.71
CA SER A 178 -2.78 -4.98 12.36
C SER A 178 -2.69 -3.45 12.42
N GLN A 179 -3.56 -2.79 13.21
CA GLN A 179 -3.48 -1.35 13.46
C GLN A 179 -2.48 -0.97 14.56
N VAL A 180 -1.91 -1.93 15.26
CA VAL A 180 -1.05 -1.69 16.44
C VAL A 180 0.29 -2.40 16.36
N ALA A 181 0.42 -3.43 15.51
CA ALA A 181 1.65 -4.21 15.38
C ALA A 181 1.78 -4.82 13.98
N GLY A 182 3.02 -5.06 13.57
CA GLY A 182 3.33 -5.92 12.42
C GLY A 182 2.92 -7.36 12.67
N GLY A 183 2.67 -8.10 11.60
CA GLY A 183 2.44 -9.53 11.67
C GLY A 183 3.73 -10.27 12.06
N ASP A 184 3.56 -11.41 12.72
CA ASP A 184 4.68 -12.23 13.17
C ASP A 184 5.22 -13.13 12.04
N GLY A 185 6.55 -13.16 11.88
CA GLY A 185 7.28 -14.20 11.17
C GLY A 185 7.70 -15.26 12.16
N ILE A 186 6.84 -16.23 12.41
CA ILE A 186 6.97 -17.20 13.53
C ILE A 186 8.06 -18.23 13.28
N SER A 187 8.42 -18.47 12.02
CA SER A 187 9.42 -19.48 11.64
C SER A 187 10.85 -18.97 11.88
N ILE A 188 11.77 -19.90 12.16
CA ILE A 188 13.21 -19.58 12.27
C ILE A 188 13.68 -18.97 10.93
N GLY A 189 14.33 -17.81 10.99
CA GLY A 189 14.79 -17.07 9.81
C GLY A 189 13.75 -16.12 9.18
N ALA A 190 12.46 -16.30 9.46
CA ALA A 190 11.45 -15.32 9.10
C ALA A 190 11.48 -14.11 10.01
N SER A 191 11.12 -12.93 9.50
CA SER A 191 11.05 -11.71 10.31
C SER A 191 9.64 -11.16 10.42
N ASN A 192 9.39 -10.41 11.50
CA ASN A 192 8.12 -9.71 11.72
C ASN A 192 7.99 -8.53 10.78
N GLY A 193 6.73 -8.19 10.45
CA GLY A 193 6.41 -6.94 9.80
C GLY A 193 6.63 -5.74 10.72
N ALA A 194 6.74 -4.56 10.13
CA ALA A 194 6.90 -3.29 10.84
C ALA A 194 6.03 -2.20 10.18
N SER A 195 6.09 -0.97 10.70
CA SER A 195 5.39 0.15 10.08
C SER A 195 5.90 0.38 8.66
N LEU A 196 5.02 0.36 7.69
CA LEU A 196 5.27 0.48 6.25
C LEU A 196 6.23 -0.58 5.67
N ALA A 197 6.47 -1.69 6.38
CA ALA A 197 7.37 -2.74 5.92
C ALA A 197 6.82 -4.13 6.24
N GLY A 198 6.85 -5.03 5.26
CA GLY A 198 6.62 -6.46 5.45
C GLY A 198 7.87 -7.17 5.98
N GLY A 199 7.69 -8.27 6.68
CA GLY A 199 8.77 -9.13 7.16
C GLY A 199 9.33 -10.03 6.05
N ASN A 200 10.62 -10.36 6.11
CA ASN A 200 11.24 -11.28 5.16
C ASN A 200 10.83 -12.72 5.43
N GLY A 201 10.64 -13.49 4.37
CA GLY A 201 10.45 -14.93 4.45
C GLY A 201 11.71 -15.65 4.93
N ALA A 202 11.53 -16.84 5.52
CA ALA A 202 12.63 -17.65 6.00
C ALA A 202 13.46 -18.21 4.84
N ASP A 203 14.77 -18.13 4.99
CA ASP A 203 15.74 -18.84 4.15
C ASP A 203 15.90 -20.30 4.64
N PHE A 204 16.28 -21.18 3.73
CA PHE A 204 16.76 -22.52 4.07
C PHE A 204 18.23 -22.66 3.65
N GLU A 205 19.09 -23.03 4.60
CA GLU A 205 20.56 -22.99 4.43
C GLU A 205 21.23 -24.36 4.22
N MET A 206 20.46 -25.47 4.16
CA MET A 206 21.05 -26.80 3.96
C MET A 206 21.11 -27.22 2.50
N ASP A 207 21.91 -28.26 2.20
CA ASP A 207 22.19 -28.75 0.84
C ASP A 207 21.03 -29.55 0.19
N GLU A 208 19.79 -29.35 0.64
CA GLU A 208 18.62 -30.11 0.23
C GLU A 208 17.69 -29.28 -0.67
N ASP A 209 16.62 -29.92 -1.17
CA ASP A 209 15.69 -29.37 -2.18
C ASP A 209 14.39 -28.86 -1.51
N GLU A 210 14.46 -27.75 -0.80
CA GLU A 210 13.33 -27.13 -0.09
C GLU A 210 12.94 -25.76 -0.66
N GLY A 211 11.68 -25.35 -0.39
CA GLY A 211 11.17 -24.04 -0.77
C GLY A 211 11.42 -22.97 0.28
N GLY A 212 11.83 -21.79 -0.14
CA GLY A 212 11.91 -20.60 0.72
C GLY A 212 10.54 -20.10 1.15
N GLY A 213 10.45 -19.40 2.28
CA GLY A 213 9.24 -18.77 2.78
C GLY A 213 8.85 -17.51 1.98
N GLY A 214 7.56 -17.20 1.91
CA GLY A 214 7.07 -15.97 1.28
C GLY A 214 7.32 -14.72 2.14
N GLY A 215 7.65 -13.58 1.53
CA GLY A 215 7.78 -12.29 2.22
C GLY A 215 6.44 -11.69 2.62
N GLY A 216 6.36 -10.95 3.71
CA GLY A 216 5.16 -10.23 4.14
C GLY A 216 4.86 -9.00 3.27
N GLY A 217 3.58 -8.68 3.05
CA GLY A 217 3.13 -7.46 2.39
C GLY A 217 3.31 -6.22 3.28
N ALA A 218 3.69 -5.10 2.70
CA ALA A 218 3.76 -3.82 3.43
C ALA A 218 2.37 -3.28 3.75
N GLY A 219 2.25 -2.42 4.76
CA GLY A 219 0.99 -1.81 5.18
C GLY A 219 1.19 -0.70 6.20
N PHE A 220 0.13 -0.20 6.83
CA PHE A 220 0.28 0.64 8.01
C PHE A 220 1.16 -0.06 9.05
N PHE A 221 0.85 -1.33 9.27
CA PHE A 221 1.82 -2.32 9.71
C PHE A 221 1.81 -3.48 8.69
N GLY A 222 2.99 -3.93 8.31
CA GLY A 222 3.15 -5.03 7.36
C GLY A 222 2.90 -6.39 7.96
N GLY A 223 2.64 -7.38 7.14
CA GLY A 223 2.57 -8.78 7.53
C GLY A 223 3.95 -9.38 7.81
N GLY A 224 4.00 -10.48 8.54
CA GLY A 224 5.22 -11.26 8.80
C GLY A 224 5.63 -12.13 7.62
N GLY A 225 6.88 -12.54 7.57
CA GLY A 225 7.37 -13.53 6.61
C GLY A 225 6.92 -14.96 6.93
N GLY A 226 6.72 -15.77 5.91
CA GLY A 226 6.41 -17.20 6.03
C GLY A 226 7.66 -18.07 6.25
N GLY A 227 7.46 -19.29 6.75
CA GLY A 227 8.52 -20.26 6.99
C GLY A 227 8.99 -20.97 5.72
N SER A 228 10.27 -21.37 5.69
CA SER A 228 10.83 -22.27 4.66
C SER A 228 10.45 -23.74 4.92
N GLY A 229 10.66 -24.62 3.96
CA GLY A 229 10.65 -26.08 4.19
C GLY A 229 11.65 -26.50 5.28
N MET A 230 11.55 -27.74 5.79
CA MET A 230 12.46 -28.28 6.83
C MET A 230 13.20 -29.55 6.39
N MET A 231 12.72 -30.25 5.42
CA MET A 231 13.26 -31.52 4.94
C MET A 231 13.14 -31.62 3.42
N MET A 232 13.91 -32.53 2.81
CA MET A 232 13.91 -32.77 1.38
C MET A 232 12.49 -32.91 0.83
N GLY A 233 12.11 -32.01 -0.04
CA GLY A 233 10.80 -31.99 -0.66
C GLY A 233 9.78 -31.08 -0.03
N ASP A 234 10.09 -30.40 1.07
CA ASP A 234 9.17 -29.55 1.78
C ASP A 234 8.92 -28.20 1.07
N MET A 235 7.71 -27.68 1.24
CA MET A 235 7.25 -26.44 0.64
C MET A 235 7.37 -25.28 1.61
N GLY A 236 7.65 -24.09 1.08
CA GLY A 236 7.58 -22.84 1.83
C GLY A 236 6.15 -22.43 2.13
N SER A 237 5.91 -21.79 3.27
CA SER A 237 4.65 -21.17 3.67
C SER A 237 4.56 -19.73 3.18
N GLY A 238 3.33 -19.22 3.02
CA GLY A 238 3.09 -17.86 2.56
C GLY A 238 3.37 -16.79 3.62
N GLY A 239 3.75 -15.60 3.20
CA GLY A 239 3.84 -14.41 4.05
C GLY A 239 2.48 -13.77 4.29
N GLY A 240 2.31 -13.05 5.40
CA GLY A 240 1.09 -12.34 5.75
C GLY A 240 0.89 -11.05 4.93
N GLY A 241 -0.35 -10.58 4.81
CA GLY A 241 -0.69 -9.29 4.19
C GLY A 241 -0.55 -8.12 5.17
N GLY A 242 -0.37 -6.91 4.65
CA GLY A 242 -0.32 -5.67 5.43
C GLY A 242 -1.70 -5.07 5.69
N SER A 243 -1.83 -4.29 6.77
CA SER A 243 -3.06 -3.56 7.11
C SER A 243 -3.18 -2.23 6.37
N SER A 244 -4.41 -1.73 6.21
CA SER A 244 -4.70 -0.39 5.67
C SER A 244 -5.01 0.59 6.80
N PHE A 245 -4.83 1.90 6.53
CA PHE A 245 -5.06 2.97 7.51
C PHE A 245 -5.55 4.23 6.83
N VAL A 246 -6.42 4.96 7.53
CA VAL A 246 -6.83 6.34 7.18
C VAL A 246 -6.81 7.16 8.45
N ILE A 247 -6.20 8.34 8.36
CA ILE A 247 -6.26 9.33 9.44
C ILE A 247 -7.70 9.77 9.65
N ALA A 248 -8.13 9.88 10.93
CA ALA A 248 -9.47 10.32 11.32
C ALA A 248 -9.65 11.85 11.19
#